data_ca4db058cde3f2fd08a763cac1d0458d
#
_entry.id   ca4db058cde3f2fd08a763cac1d0458d
#
_cell.length_a   1.000
_cell.length_b   1.000
_cell.length_c   1.000
_cell.angle_alpha   90.00
_cell.angle_beta   90.00
_cell.angle_gamma   90.00
#
_symmetry.space_group_name_H-M   'P 1'
#
loop_
_entity.id
_entity.type
_entity.pdbx_description
1 polymer ?
#
loop_
_entity_poly.entity_id
_entity_poly.type
_entity_poly.pdbx_seq_one_letter_code
_entity_poly.pdbx_strand_id
1 'polypeptide(L)'
;MKNGLRLALVYIGLVIGAGFASGREILQYFNLPSATDQSGIVIATFLFMAVCYVILYRSYTFGINSFNDYLSCITGKFSKIFSVIIYIYLFCGFFTMFAGSGALIEQSFMKPPILGIFLMAFICFVTLSFNLKGIVALNMILVPCMIMGILYISFASVFLEIETSAFSIQTKNIILSSILYVSYNTLSAPAVLVPLQKGLSPTGITAASVLGGFVLGILIMVIWFAQSLNMDILLNSQIPMLHLAAIFGKSQKQLYSIILFMSICTTAVSQGFGLMEYFNCKTTKTRVIFSALLCAAALPFSLIKFSSLEEKLYGFFGLVGLLWMILIFVDFYRKG
;
A
#
# COMPACT_ATOMS: atom_id res chain seq x y z
N MET A 1 -22.91 -9.96 5.28
CA MET A 1 -22.25 -8.83 5.95
C MET A 1 -20.88 -9.17 6.56
N LYS A 2 -20.72 -10.20 7.43
CA LYS A 2 -19.42 -10.54 8.04
C LYS A 2 -18.29 -10.75 7.03
N ASN A 3 -18.53 -11.43 5.91
CA ASN A 3 -17.52 -11.66 4.87
C ASN A 3 -17.17 -10.38 4.10
N GLY A 4 -18.12 -9.45 3.89
CA GLY A 4 -17.86 -8.17 3.26
C GLY A 4 -16.95 -7.27 4.11
N LEU A 5 -17.21 -7.18 5.42
CA LEU A 5 -16.35 -6.44 6.36
C LEU A 5 -14.92 -6.99 6.41
N ARG A 6 -14.79 -8.34 6.43
CA ARG A 6 -13.48 -8.99 6.39
C ARG A 6 -12.70 -8.61 5.12
N LEU A 7 -13.39 -8.58 3.97
CA LEU A 7 -12.74 -8.23 2.71
C LEU A 7 -12.42 -6.73 2.63
N ALA A 8 -13.26 -5.86 3.22
CA ALA A 8 -12.94 -4.44 3.38
C ALA A 8 -11.62 -4.24 4.15
N LEU A 9 -11.44 -4.94 5.28
CA LEU A 9 -10.19 -4.86 6.06
C LEU A 9 -8.99 -5.40 5.27
N VAL A 10 -9.16 -6.45 4.47
CA VAL A 10 -8.10 -6.95 3.58
C VAL A 10 -7.74 -5.90 2.52
N TYR A 11 -8.75 -5.27 1.91
CA TYR A 11 -8.53 -4.22 0.92
C TYR A 11 -7.83 -2.99 1.53
N ILE A 12 -8.29 -2.54 2.69
CA ILE A 12 -7.64 -1.45 3.44
C ILE A 12 -6.17 -1.82 3.74
N GLY A 13 -5.93 -3.02 4.26
CA GLY A 13 -4.58 -3.48 4.59
C GLY A 13 -3.66 -3.67 3.37
N LEU A 14 -4.22 -3.91 2.19
CA LEU A 14 -3.48 -3.95 0.94
C LEU A 14 -2.96 -2.57 0.53
N VAL A 15 -3.79 -1.54 0.71
CA VAL A 15 -3.47 -0.14 0.37
C VAL A 15 -2.62 0.51 1.46
N ILE A 16 -2.90 0.24 2.74
CA ILE A 16 -2.08 0.76 3.85
C ILE A 16 -0.75 0.02 3.91
N GLY A 17 0.13 0.37 2.98
CA GLY A 17 1.53 -0.07 3.00
C GLY A 17 2.45 0.88 3.77
N ALA A 18 3.76 0.64 3.68
CA ALA A 18 4.77 1.49 4.31
C ALA A 18 4.70 2.95 3.83
N GLY A 19 4.53 3.17 2.53
CA GLY A 19 4.42 4.51 1.94
C GLY A 19 3.20 5.28 2.45
N PHE A 20 2.05 4.61 2.55
CA PHE A 20 0.84 5.15 3.13
C PHE A 20 1.03 5.48 4.62
N ALA A 21 1.45 4.50 5.43
CA ALA A 21 1.62 4.67 6.87
C ALA A 21 2.77 5.63 7.21
N SER A 22 3.81 5.73 6.38
CA SER A 22 4.85 6.76 6.55
C SER A 22 4.35 8.18 6.25
N GLY A 23 3.23 8.32 5.54
CA GLY A 23 2.69 9.56 5.01
C GLY A 23 3.42 10.06 3.76
N ARG A 24 4.42 9.33 3.26
CA ARG A 24 5.25 9.76 2.12
C ARG A 24 4.44 9.83 0.83
N GLU A 25 3.57 8.84 0.60
CA GLU A 25 2.68 8.82 -0.56
C GLU A 25 1.74 10.01 -0.57
N ILE A 26 1.10 10.29 0.57
CA ILE A 26 0.16 11.40 0.68
C ILE A 26 0.88 12.73 0.44
N LEU A 27 2.07 12.90 1.02
CA LEU A 27 2.91 14.06 0.80
C LEU A 27 3.28 14.22 -0.68
N GLN A 28 3.52 13.14 -1.40
CA GLN A 28 3.93 13.18 -2.81
C GLN A 28 2.78 13.48 -3.77
N TYR A 29 1.59 12.91 -3.53
CA TYR A 29 0.47 12.99 -4.44
C TYR A 29 -0.51 14.14 -4.14
N PHE A 30 -0.65 14.53 -2.86
CA PHE A 30 -1.63 15.52 -2.40
C PHE A 30 -0.98 16.72 -1.70
N ASN A 31 0.25 17.05 -2.06
CA ASN A 31 1.09 18.00 -1.35
C ASN A 31 0.87 19.45 -1.85
N LEU A 32 -0.32 20.01 -1.67
CA LEU A 32 -0.58 21.43 -1.87
C LEU A 32 -1.51 21.93 -0.75
N PRO A 33 -1.15 22.97 0.01
CA PRO A 33 -2.04 23.58 0.98
C PRO A 33 -3.09 24.45 0.27
N SER A 34 -3.88 23.86 -0.62
CA SER A 34 -4.94 24.53 -1.33
C SER A 34 -6.27 23.79 -1.18
N ALA A 35 -7.38 24.54 -1.21
CA ALA A 35 -8.72 23.93 -1.18
C ALA A 35 -8.95 22.93 -2.34
N THR A 36 -8.16 23.00 -3.42
CA THR A 36 -8.23 22.10 -4.57
C THR A 36 -7.74 20.69 -4.22
N ASP A 37 -6.86 20.52 -3.23
CA ASP A 37 -6.33 19.21 -2.85
C ASP A 37 -7.38 18.32 -2.20
N GLN A 38 -8.32 18.91 -1.48
CA GLN A 38 -9.46 18.19 -0.91
C GLN A 38 -10.30 17.52 -2.01
N SER A 39 -10.49 18.19 -3.15
CA SER A 39 -11.20 17.62 -4.30
C SER A 39 -10.48 16.38 -4.84
N GLY A 40 -9.15 16.37 -4.84
CA GLY A 40 -8.34 15.23 -5.23
C GLY A 40 -8.52 14.02 -4.30
N ILE A 41 -8.60 14.25 -2.99
CA ILE A 41 -8.85 13.20 -2.01
C ILE A 41 -10.26 12.60 -2.18
N VAL A 42 -11.25 13.44 -2.46
CA VAL A 42 -12.62 12.97 -2.77
C VAL A 42 -12.61 12.11 -4.02
N ILE A 43 -11.94 12.53 -5.09
CA ILE A 43 -11.79 11.74 -6.33
C ILE A 43 -11.12 10.40 -6.02
N ALA A 44 -10.00 10.39 -5.28
CA ALA A 44 -9.31 9.17 -4.89
C ALA A 44 -10.21 8.22 -4.10
N THR A 45 -11.02 8.74 -3.18
CA THR A 45 -11.98 7.96 -2.38
C THR A 45 -12.99 7.23 -3.27
N PHE A 46 -13.63 7.94 -4.20
CA PHE A 46 -14.57 7.33 -5.14
C PHE A 46 -13.90 6.32 -6.07
N LEU A 47 -12.69 6.61 -6.53
CA LEU A 47 -11.93 5.68 -7.36
C LEU A 47 -11.55 4.40 -6.61
N PHE A 48 -11.13 4.49 -5.33
CA PHE A 48 -10.89 3.30 -4.51
C PHE A 48 -12.16 2.44 -4.36
N MET A 49 -13.32 3.06 -4.13
CA MET A 49 -14.59 2.33 -4.08
C MET A 49 -14.90 1.66 -5.43
N ALA A 50 -14.80 2.42 -6.53
CA ALA A 50 -15.13 1.94 -7.86
C ALA A 50 -14.21 0.81 -8.32
N VAL A 51 -12.89 0.93 -8.15
CA VAL A 51 -11.92 -0.10 -8.55
C VAL A 51 -12.15 -1.39 -7.76
N CYS A 52 -12.32 -1.29 -6.44
CA CYS A 52 -12.61 -2.47 -5.60
C CYS A 52 -13.90 -3.15 -6.04
N TYR A 53 -14.96 -2.37 -6.28
CA TYR A 53 -16.26 -2.89 -6.72
C TYR A 53 -16.15 -3.61 -8.06
N VAL A 54 -15.51 -2.99 -9.05
CA VAL A 54 -15.38 -3.55 -10.40
C VAL A 54 -14.57 -4.86 -10.36
N ILE A 55 -13.46 -4.91 -9.62
CA ILE A 55 -12.66 -6.13 -9.46
C ILE A 55 -13.50 -7.27 -8.86
N LEU A 56 -14.18 -7.01 -7.75
CA LEU A 56 -14.93 -8.03 -7.03
C LEU A 56 -16.18 -8.46 -7.79
N TYR A 57 -16.94 -7.51 -8.33
CA TYR A 57 -18.16 -7.79 -9.07
C TYR A 57 -17.88 -8.58 -10.35
N ARG A 58 -16.81 -8.20 -11.05
CA ARG A 58 -16.37 -8.90 -12.25
C ARG A 58 -15.98 -10.34 -11.96
N SER A 59 -15.19 -10.55 -10.89
CA SER A 59 -14.79 -11.90 -10.48
C SER A 59 -15.99 -12.75 -10.05
N TYR A 60 -16.95 -12.12 -9.38
CA TYR A 60 -18.18 -12.78 -8.94
C TYR A 60 -19.07 -13.23 -10.11
N THR A 61 -19.37 -12.31 -11.06
CA THR A 61 -20.26 -12.59 -12.20
C THR A 61 -19.71 -13.66 -13.14
N PHE A 62 -18.40 -13.73 -13.31
CA PHE A 62 -17.75 -14.70 -14.21
C PHE A 62 -17.20 -15.92 -13.47
N GLY A 63 -17.41 -16.04 -12.16
CA GLY A 63 -16.91 -17.17 -11.37
C GLY A 63 -15.38 -17.29 -11.35
N ILE A 64 -14.65 -16.16 -11.53
CA ILE A 64 -13.19 -16.14 -11.61
C ILE A 64 -12.63 -16.22 -10.20
N ASN A 65 -11.80 -17.24 -9.90
CA ASN A 65 -11.26 -17.48 -8.57
C ASN A 65 -9.72 -17.41 -8.52
N SER A 66 -9.06 -17.19 -9.64
CA SER A 66 -7.60 -17.02 -9.68
C SER A 66 -7.20 -15.70 -10.34
N PHE A 67 -6.07 -15.15 -9.89
CA PHE A 67 -5.52 -13.92 -10.48
C PHE A 67 -5.17 -14.10 -11.97
N ASN A 68 -4.61 -15.26 -12.35
CA ASN A 68 -4.21 -15.52 -13.72
C ASN A 68 -5.42 -15.59 -14.65
N ASP A 69 -6.54 -16.17 -14.22
CA ASP A 69 -7.78 -16.21 -15.01
C ASP A 69 -8.37 -14.81 -15.15
N TYR A 70 -8.34 -14.02 -14.07
CA TYR A 70 -8.77 -12.62 -14.07
C TYR A 70 -7.95 -11.80 -15.06
N LEU A 71 -6.63 -11.92 -15.00
CA LEU A 71 -5.71 -11.25 -15.90
C LEU A 71 -5.97 -11.63 -17.36
N SER A 72 -6.14 -12.93 -17.64
CA SER A 72 -6.43 -13.44 -18.99
C SER A 72 -7.78 -12.95 -19.52
N CYS A 73 -8.79 -12.84 -18.64
CA CYS A 73 -10.11 -12.35 -19.00
C CYS A 73 -10.07 -10.88 -19.44
N ILE A 74 -9.27 -10.03 -18.78
CA ILE A 74 -9.19 -8.59 -19.05
C ILE A 74 -8.23 -8.29 -20.20
N THR A 75 -7.04 -8.90 -20.21
CA THR A 75 -5.96 -8.51 -21.13
C THR A 75 -5.83 -9.44 -22.34
N GLY A 76 -6.53 -10.57 -22.35
CA GLY A 76 -6.52 -11.53 -23.46
C GLY A 76 -5.10 -11.97 -23.82
N LYS A 77 -4.68 -11.71 -25.05
CA LYS A 77 -3.36 -12.10 -25.59
C LYS A 77 -2.17 -11.44 -24.85
N PHE A 78 -2.39 -10.31 -24.19
CA PHE A 78 -1.36 -9.56 -23.45
C PHE A 78 -1.19 -10.02 -22.00
N SER A 79 -1.92 -11.05 -21.55
CA SER A 79 -1.90 -11.51 -20.15
C SER A 79 -0.50 -11.85 -19.65
N LYS A 80 0.35 -12.47 -20.45
CA LYS A 80 1.74 -12.79 -20.07
C LYS A 80 2.58 -11.53 -19.81
N ILE A 81 2.43 -10.48 -20.65
CA ILE A 81 3.17 -9.22 -20.49
C ILE A 81 2.74 -8.52 -19.21
N PHE A 82 1.43 -8.38 -18.98
CA PHE A 82 0.90 -7.80 -17.76
C PHE A 82 1.28 -8.59 -16.52
N SER A 83 1.29 -9.91 -16.59
CA SER A 83 1.76 -10.77 -15.51
C SER A 83 3.20 -10.42 -15.12
N VAL A 84 4.12 -10.36 -16.08
CA VAL A 84 5.53 -9.99 -15.81
C VAL A 84 5.64 -8.60 -15.19
N ILE A 85 4.90 -7.62 -15.70
CA ILE A 85 4.91 -6.25 -15.17
C ILE A 85 4.45 -6.23 -13.69
N ILE A 86 3.37 -6.96 -13.36
CA ILE A 86 2.87 -7.02 -11.98
C ILE A 86 3.89 -7.71 -11.06
N TYR A 87 4.59 -8.74 -11.53
CA TYR A 87 5.62 -9.38 -10.71
C TYR A 87 6.86 -8.51 -10.52
N ILE A 88 7.25 -7.71 -11.52
CA ILE A 88 8.28 -6.69 -11.35
C ILE A 88 7.82 -5.67 -10.29
N TYR A 89 6.56 -5.22 -10.35
CA TYR A 89 5.97 -4.35 -9.33
C TYR A 89 6.05 -4.95 -7.92
N LEU A 90 5.64 -6.22 -7.77
CA LEU A 90 5.71 -6.91 -6.48
C LEU A 90 7.15 -7.03 -5.95
N PHE A 91 8.13 -7.30 -6.83
CA PHE A 91 9.53 -7.37 -6.45
C PHE A 91 10.09 -6.00 -6.07
N CYS A 92 9.74 -4.96 -6.84
CA CYS A 92 10.11 -3.59 -6.50
C CYS A 92 9.56 -3.16 -5.15
N GLY A 93 8.29 -3.42 -4.89
CA GLY A 93 7.71 -3.18 -3.58
C GLY A 93 8.39 -3.98 -2.47
N PHE A 94 8.69 -5.26 -2.71
CA PHE A 94 9.35 -6.13 -1.73
C PHE A 94 10.68 -5.56 -1.23
N PHE A 95 11.59 -5.17 -2.13
CA PHE A 95 12.87 -4.59 -1.70
C PHE A 95 12.73 -3.16 -1.15
N THR A 96 11.71 -2.40 -1.58
CA THR A 96 11.39 -1.09 -1.00
C THR A 96 11.00 -1.21 0.48
N MET A 97 10.29 -2.28 0.86
CA MET A 97 9.99 -2.54 2.27
C MET A 97 11.24 -2.82 3.11
N PHE A 98 12.25 -3.46 2.54
CA PHE A 98 13.54 -3.64 3.22
C PHE A 98 14.23 -2.28 3.44
N ALA A 99 14.29 -1.44 2.42
CA ALA A 99 14.82 -0.06 2.54
C ALA A 99 14.02 0.76 3.57
N GLY A 100 12.68 0.62 3.59
CA GLY A 100 11.79 1.26 4.55
C GLY A 100 12.07 0.83 6.00
N SER A 101 12.33 -0.45 6.23
CA SER A 101 12.70 -0.93 7.57
C SER A 101 14.08 -0.41 8.00
N GLY A 102 15.01 -0.26 7.07
CA GLY A 102 16.30 0.39 7.31
C GLY A 102 16.14 1.85 7.72
N ALA A 103 15.38 2.63 6.94
CA ALA A 103 15.08 4.03 7.24
C ALA A 103 14.37 4.19 8.59
N LEU A 104 13.46 3.27 8.92
CA LEU A 104 12.77 3.27 10.21
C LEU A 104 13.74 3.06 11.38
N ILE A 105 14.64 2.08 11.30
CA ILE A 105 15.64 1.81 12.34
C ILE A 105 16.58 3.01 12.50
N GLU A 106 17.02 3.61 11.41
CA GLU A 106 17.87 4.80 11.43
C GLU A 106 17.18 5.98 12.12
N GLN A 107 15.95 6.31 11.72
CA GLN A 107 15.21 7.47 12.26
C GLN A 107 14.69 7.25 13.69
N SER A 108 14.29 6.01 14.03
CA SER A 108 13.71 5.73 15.35
C SER A 108 14.75 5.50 16.43
N PHE A 109 15.83 4.80 16.10
CA PHE A 109 16.81 4.31 17.10
C PHE A 109 18.22 4.84 16.88
N MET A 110 18.45 5.67 15.85
CA MET A 110 19.76 6.19 15.46
C MET A 110 20.80 5.08 15.27
N LYS A 111 20.37 3.96 14.71
CA LYS A 111 21.21 2.80 14.40
C LYS A 111 21.41 2.68 12.90
N PRO A 112 22.47 2.00 12.45
CA PRO A 112 22.71 1.80 11.01
C PRO A 112 21.51 1.15 10.32
N PRO A 113 21.07 1.65 9.15
CA PRO A 113 19.92 1.15 8.42
C PRO A 113 20.05 -0.32 8.02
N ILE A 114 21.26 -0.80 7.87
CA ILE A 114 21.55 -2.20 7.55
C ILE A 114 20.93 -3.19 8.56
N LEU A 115 20.81 -2.80 9.84
CA LEU A 115 20.17 -3.62 10.86
C LEU A 115 18.69 -3.84 10.58
N GLY A 116 17.98 -2.80 10.15
CA GLY A 116 16.57 -2.90 9.76
C GLY A 116 16.39 -3.77 8.51
N ILE A 117 17.27 -3.59 7.52
CA ILE A 117 17.26 -4.37 6.28
C ILE A 117 17.43 -5.86 6.57
N PHE A 118 18.43 -6.25 7.37
CA PHE A 118 18.64 -7.66 7.72
C PHE A 118 17.53 -8.22 8.61
N LEU A 119 17.01 -7.44 9.55
CA LEU A 119 15.87 -7.85 10.37
C LEU A 119 14.65 -8.17 9.49
N MET A 120 14.34 -7.30 8.52
CA MET A 120 13.25 -7.51 7.58
C MET A 120 13.50 -8.72 6.68
N ALA A 121 14.72 -8.89 6.16
CA ALA A 121 15.10 -10.05 5.37
C ALA A 121 14.89 -11.35 6.15
N PHE A 122 15.29 -11.39 7.43
CA PHE A 122 15.10 -12.56 8.29
C PHE A 122 13.62 -12.86 8.53
N ILE A 123 12.81 -11.83 8.86
CA ILE A 123 11.36 -11.99 9.08
C ILE A 123 10.68 -12.51 7.81
N CYS A 124 10.98 -11.90 6.66
CA CYS A 124 10.43 -12.35 5.37
C CYS A 124 10.87 -13.77 5.03
N PHE A 125 12.15 -14.11 5.20
CA PHE A 125 12.65 -15.45 4.96
C PHE A 125 11.88 -16.50 5.78
N VAL A 126 11.78 -16.29 7.10
CA VAL A 126 11.06 -17.20 8.01
C VAL A 126 9.59 -17.28 7.62
N THR A 127 8.92 -16.14 7.44
CA THR A 127 7.48 -16.10 7.17
C THR A 127 7.11 -16.76 5.84
N LEU A 128 7.87 -16.49 4.79
CA LEU A 128 7.64 -17.04 3.46
C LEU A 128 7.96 -18.55 3.39
N SER A 129 8.98 -19.01 4.13
CA SER A 129 9.38 -20.43 4.16
C SER A 129 8.31 -21.32 4.76
N PHE A 130 7.60 -20.87 5.80
CA PHE A 130 6.66 -21.70 6.56
C PHE A 130 5.18 -21.58 6.17
N ASN A 131 4.86 -20.89 5.06
CA ASN A 131 3.49 -20.79 4.53
C ASN A 131 2.46 -20.43 5.61
N LEU A 132 2.68 -19.32 6.29
CA LEU A 132 1.75 -18.88 7.31
C LEU A 132 0.44 -18.43 6.63
N LYS A 133 -0.59 -19.27 6.70
CA LYS A 133 -1.99 -18.91 6.34
C LYS A 133 -2.52 -17.72 7.16
N GLY A 134 -1.67 -17.19 8.04
CA GLY A 134 -1.95 -16.12 8.97
C GLY A 134 -1.92 -14.71 8.40
N ILE A 135 -1.48 -14.47 7.15
CA ILE A 135 -1.38 -13.10 6.61
C ILE A 135 -2.73 -12.37 6.67
N VAL A 136 -3.81 -13.06 6.28
CA VAL A 136 -5.17 -12.49 6.37
C VAL A 136 -5.58 -12.28 7.83
N ALA A 137 -5.25 -13.23 8.71
CA ALA A 137 -5.55 -13.12 10.13
C ALA A 137 -4.73 -12.01 10.80
N LEU A 138 -3.46 -11.86 10.43
CA LEU A 138 -2.60 -10.77 10.89
C LEU A 138 -3.16 -9.41 10.46
N ASN A 139 -3.53 -9.24 9.21
CA ASN A 139 -4.12 -7.99 8.72
C ASN A 139 -5.43 -7.63 9.46
N MET A 140 -6.23 -8.59 9.87
CA MET A 140 -7.45 -8.32 10.65
C MET A 140 -7.17 -7.70 12.03
N ILE A 141 -5.99 -7.91 12.59
CA ILE A 141 -5.56 -7.31 13.87
C ILE A 141 -4.73 -6.05 13.61
N LEU A 142 -3.78 -6.13 12.69
CA LEU A 142 -2.82 -5.05 12.44
C LEU A 142 -3.47 -3.83 11.79
N VAL A 143 -4.40 -4.03 10.83
CA VAL A 143 -5.04 -2.91 10.13
C VAL A 143 -5.82 -1.99 11.08
N PRO A 144 -6.68 -2.47 12.00
CA PRO A 144 -7.29 -1.61 12.99
C PRO A 144 -6.29 -0.88 13.89
N CYS A 145 -5.21 -1.55 14.31
CA CYS A 145 -4.13 -0.90 15.10
C CYS A 145 -3.44 0.21 14.30
N MET A 146 -3.16 -0.03 13.02
CA MET A 146 -2.56 0.96 12.13
C MET A 146 -3.50 2.16 11.91
N ILE A 147 -4.79 1.91 11.67
CA ILE A 147 -5.80 2.98 11.56
C ILE A 147 -5.82 3.83 12.83
N MET A 148 -5.92 3.22 14.00
CA MET A 148 -5.92 3.95 15.27
C MET A 148 -4.65 4.76 15.48
N GLY A 149 -3.48 4.21 15.15
CA GLY A 149 -2.20 4.91 15.28
C GLY A 149 -2.07 6.10 14.32
N ILE A 150 -2.50 5.94 13.09
CA ILE A 150 -2.54 7.03 12.10
C ILE A 150 -3.47 8.14 12.58
N LEU A 151 -4.69 7.80 13.00
CA LEU A 151 -5.65 8.76 13.52
C LEU A 151 -5.12 9.48 14.75
N TYR A 152 -4.53 8.75 15.70
CA TYR A 152 -3.98 9.32 16.93
C TYR A 152 -2.91 10.39 16.65
N ILE A 153 -1.89 10.07 15.85
CA ILE A 153 -0.82 11.02 15.54
C ILE A 153 -1.33 12.18 14.70
N SER A 154 -2.20 11.91 13.73
CA SER A 154 -2.76 12.96 12.87
C SER A 154 -3.64 13.93 13.66
N PHE A 155 -4.50 13.47 14.55
CA PHE A 155 -5.29 14.35 15.41
C PHE A 155 -4.42 15.10 16.41
N ALA A 156 -3.43 14.45 17.01
CA ALA A 156 -2.52 15.12 17.92
C ALA A 156 -1.77 16.27 17.22
N SER A 157 -1.36 16.08 15.95
CA SER A 157 -0.62 17.10 15.19
C SER A 157 -1.42 18.37 14.86
N VAL A 158 -2.76 18.32 14.93
CA VAL A 158 -3.63 19.50 14.76
C VAL A 158 -3.44 20.52 15.90
N PHE A 159 -3.05 20.06 17.08
CA PHE A 159 -2.82 20.91 18.25
C PHE A 159 -1.38 21.45 18.36
N LEU A 160 -0.55 21.22 17.35
CA LEU A 160 0.77 21.83 17.26
C LEU A 160 0.61 23.26 16.73
N GLU A 161 0.95 24.24 17.54
CA GLU A 161 1.09 25.63 17.11
C GLU A 161 2.44 25.79 16.39
N ILE A 162 2.48 25.48 15.09
CA ILE A 162 3.65 25.73 14.25
C ILE A 162 3.30 26.89 13.31
N GLU A 163 4.12 27.92 13.32
CA GLU A 163 3.99 29.05 12.37
C GLU A 163 4.16 28.50 10.94
N THR A 164 3.08 28.50 10.17
CA THR A 164 3.10 28.04 8.77
C THR A 164 3.61 29.18 7.89
N SER A 165 4.81 29.03 7.35
CA SER A 165 5.26 29.86 6.23
C SER A 165 4.52 29.46 4.95
N ALA A 166 4.00 30.43 4.23
CA ALA A 166 3.31 30.18 2.96
C ALA A 166 4.31 29.69 1.90
N PHE A 167 4.37 28.38 1.71
CA PHE A 167 5.19 27.76 0.68
C PHE A 167 4.43 27.76 -0.65
N SER A 168 5.02 28.37 -1.69
CA SER A 168 4.51 28.26 -3.07
C SER A 168 5.10 27.00 -3.69
N ILE A 169 4.29 25.96 -3.84
CA ILE A 169 4.68 24.70 -4.45
C ILE A 169 4.13 24.62 -5.88
N GLN A 170 4.90 23.93 -6.77
CA GLN A 170 4.53 23.73 -8.17
C GLN A 170 3.10 23.18 -8.31
N THR A 171 2.31 23.80 -9.18
CA THR A 171 0.95 23.38 -9.51
C THR A 171 0.95 22.02 -10.20
N LYS A 172 0.69 20.95 -9.44
CA LYS A 172 0.40 19.63 -9.99
C LYS A 172 -1.07 19.56 -10.40
N ASN A 173 -1.37 18.83 -11.46
CA ASN A 173 -2.75 18.52 -11.79
C ASN A 173 -3.30 17.52 -10.76
N ILE A 174 -4.10 18.02 -9.81
CA ILE A 174 -4.61 17.24 -8.68
C ILE A 174 -5.47 16.05 -9.12
N ILE A 175 -6.22 16.19 -10.21
CA ILE A 175 -7.03 15.09 -10.77
C ILE A 175 -6.12 13.96 -11.24
N LEU A 176 -5.08 14.29 -12.02
CA LEU A 176 -4.13 13.31 -12.51
C LEU A 176 -3.36 12.64 -11.36
N SER A 177 -2.91 13.44 -10.36
CA SER A 177 -2.26 12.91 -9.16
C SER A 177 -3.13 11.92 -8.40
N SER A 178 -4.42 12.24 -8.21
CA SER A 178 -5.38 11.34 -7.54
C SER A 178 -5.58 10.03 -8.30
N ILE A 179 -5.71 10.11 -9.62
CA ILE A 179 -5.86 8.93 -10.47
C ILE A 179 -4.60 8.06 -10.43
N LEU A 180 -3.40 8.66 -10.54
CA LEU A 180 -2.13 7.94 -10.47
C LEU A 180 -1.91 7.30 -9.09
N TYR A 181 -2.30 7.99 -8.02
CA TYR A 181 -2.23 7.46 -6.67
C TYR A 181 -3.08 6.20 -6.49
N VAL A 182 -4.35 6.25 -6.89
CA VAL A 182 -5.25 5.10 -6.79
C VAL A 182 -4.78 3.96 -7.69
N SER A 183 -4.36 4.26 -8.92
CA SER A 183 -3.92 3.26 -9.88
C SER A 183 -2.66 2.54 -9.40
N TYR A 184 -1.69 3.23 -8.81
CA TYR A 184 -0.52 2.64 -8.18
C TYR A 184 -0.91 1.68 -7.06
N ASN A 185 -1.72 2.15 -6.11
CA ASN A 185 -2.09 1.39 -4.91
C ASN A 185 -3.01 0.19 -5.21
N THR A 186 -3.76 0.22 -6.31
CA THR A 186 -4.69 -0.86 -6.69
C THR A 186 -4.12 -1.82 -7.75
N LEU A 187 -2.89 -1.62 -8.20
CA LEU A 187 -2.27 -2.46 -9.23
C LEU A 187 -2.22 -3.95 -8.83
N SER A 188 -1.92 -4.24 -7.58
CA SER A 188 -1.90 -5.61 -7.04
C SER A 188 -3.23 -6.08 -6.46
N ALA A 189 -4.25 -5.20 -6.39
CA ALA A 189 -5.53 -5.53 -5.77
C ALA A 189 -6.22 -6.79 -6.33
N PRO A 190 -6.24 -7.02 -7.64
CA PRO A 190 -6.84 -8.25 -8.18
C PRO A 190 -6.15 -9.53 -7.70
N ALA A 191 -4.82 -9.49 -7.50
CA ALA A 191 -4.07 -10.67 -7.04
C ALA A 191 -4.49 -11.14 -5.65
N VAL A 192 -4.97 -10.22 -4.81
CA VAL A 192 -5.40 -10.50 -3.44
C VAL A 192 -6.93 -10.66 -3.35
N LEU A 193 -7.68 -9.75 -3.98
CA LEU A 193 -9.13 -9.70 -3.83
C LEU A 193 -9.85 -10.82 -4.59
N VAL A 194 -9.39 -11.16 -5.79
CA VAL A 194 -10.05 -12.18 -6.64
C VAL A 194 -10.12 -13.56 -5.97
N PRO A 195 -9.03 -14.10 -5.39
CA PRO A 195 -9.11 -15.39 -4.69
C PRO A 195 -9.98 -15.36 -3.43
N LEU A 196 -10.11 -14.19 -2.80
CA LEU A 196 -10.82 -14.03 -1.53
C LEU A 196 -12.32 -13.72 -1.68
N GLN A 197 -12.79 -13.39 -2.89
CA GLN A 197 -14.19 -13.07 -3.13
C GLN A 197 -15.12 -14.30 -3.07
N LYS A 198 -14.58 -15.50 -3.06
CA LYS A 198 -15.36 -16.76 -3.06
C LYS A 198 -16.33 -16.82 -1.90
N GLY A 199 -17.62 -16.98 -2.22
CA GLY A 199 -18.70 -17.03 -1.21
C GLY A 199 -19.19 -15.66 -0.74
N LEU A 200 -18.84 -14.57 -1.41
CA LEU A 200 -19.47 -13.26 -1.18
C LEU A 200 -20.83 -13.17 -1.90
N SER A 201 -21.75 -12.46 -1.27
CA SER A 201 -22.99 -12.00 -1.89
C SER A 201 -22.76 -10.65 -2.60
N PRO A 202 -23.63 -10.24 -3.55
CA PRO A 202 -23.55 -8.91 -4.16
C PRO A 202 -23.56 -7.77 -3.13
N THR A 203 -24.37 -7.89 -2.09
CA THR A 203 -24.39 -6.95 -0.97
C THR A 203 -23.09 -6.93 -0.18
N GLY A 204 -22.41 -8.07 -0.05
CA GLY A 204 -21.10 -8.19 0.57
C GLY A 204 -20.01 -7.52 -0.26
N ILE A 205 -20.10 -7.60 -1.59
CA ILE A 205 -19.18 -6.91 -2.53
C ILE A 205 -19.34 -5.40 -2.40
N THR A 206 -20.56 -4.88 -2.45
CA THR A 206 -20.83 -3.46 -2.29
C THR A 206 -20.36 -2.95 -0.93
N ALA A 207 -20.66 -3.69 0.15
CA ALA A 207 -20.20 -3.32 1.49
C ALA A 207 -18.65 -3.29 1.58
N ALA A 208 -17.95 -4.28 1.03
CA ALA A 208 -16.50 -4.33 1.03
C ALA A 208 -15.89 -3.13 0.29
N SER A 209 -16.44 -2.79 -0.87
CA SER A 209 -15.93 -1.72 -1.72
C SER A 209 -16.19 -0.33 -1.12
N VAL A 210 -17.41 -0.09 -0.66
CA VAL A 210 -17.79 1.21 -0.09
C VAL A 210 -17.07 1.45 1.23
N LEU A 211 -17.10 0.49 2.16
CA LEU A 211 -16.41 0.65 3.45
C LEU A 211 -14.90 0.76 3.27
N GLY A 212 -14.31 -0.10 2.41
CA GLY A 212 -12.88 -0.07 2.14
C GLY A 212 -12.41 1.27 1.57
N GLY A 213 -13.05 1.74 0.50
CA GLY A 213 -12.69 3.01 -0.14
C GLY A 213 -12.98 4.22 0.74
N PHE A 214 -14.08 4.22 1.50
CA PHE A 214 -14.44 5.31 2.41
C PHE A 214 -13.44 5.47 3.56
N VAL A 215 -13.05 4.36 4.19
CA VAL A 215 -12.04 4.37 5.27
C VAL A 215 -10.70 4.86 4.74
N LEU A 216 -10.28 4.39 3.55
CA LEU A 216 -9.05 4.88 2.91
C LEU A 216 -9.12 6.39 2.66
N GLY A 217 -10.25 6.90 2.15
CA GLY A 217 -10.44 8.32 1.92
C GLY A 217 -10.33 9.16 3.20
N ILE A 218 -10.96 8.71 4.29
CA ILE A 218 -10.84 9.36 5.61
C ILE A 218 -9.37 9.39 6.06
N LEU A 219 -8.65 8.26 5.94
CA LEU A 219 -7.26 8.19 6.38
C LEU A 219 -6.36 9.11 5.54
N ILE A 220 -6.56 9.17 4.23
CA ILE A 220 -5.84 10.10 3.36
C ILE A 220 -6.10 11.54 3.80
N MET A 221 -7.36 11.90 4.02
CA MET A 221 -7.76 13.25 4.44
C MET A 221 -7.10 13.64 5.76
N VAL A 222 -7.12 12.75 6.75
CA VAL A 222 -6.57 13.02 8.10
C VAL A 222 -5.05 13.13 8.05
N ILE A 223 -4.34 12.27 7.29
CA ILE A 223 -2.89 12.38 7.11
C ILE A 223 -2.54 13.66 6.36
N TRP A 224 -3.24 13.95 5.26
CA TRP A 224 -3.04 15.15 4.47
C TRP A 224 -3.21 16.41 5.33
N PHE A 225 -4.27 16.47 6.12
CA PHE A 225 -4.54 17.61 7.02
C PHE A 225 -3.40 17.78 8.05
N ALA A 226 -2.98 16.70 8.69
CA ALA A 226 -1.86 16.72 9.64
C ALA A 226 -0.55 17.20 8.99
N GLN A 227 -0.30 16.79 7.75
CA GLN A 227 0.90 17.19 7.01
C GLN A 227 0.82 18.63 6.52
N SER A 228 -0.35 19.11 6.06
CA SER A 228 -0.54 20.47 5.56
C SER A 228 -0.26 21.53 6.64
N LEU A 229 -0.51 21.21 7.90
CA LEU A 229 -0.21 22.08 9.05
C LEU A 229 1.30 22.09 9.42
N ASN A 230 2.08 21.14 8.93
CA ASN A 230 3.46 20.91 9.39
C ASN A 230 4.46 20.76 8.22
N MET A 231 4.15 21.35 7.06
CA MET A 231 4.89 21.15 5.80
C MET A 231 6.38 21.42 5.89
N ASP A 232 6.77 22.53 6.48
CA ASP A 232 8.15 23.02 6.52
C ASP A 232 9.11 21.99 7.14
N ILE A 233 8.60 21.22 8.10
CA ILE A 233 9.38 20.22 8.84
C ILE A 233 9.42 18.88 8.08
N LEU A 234 8.41 18.62 7.22
CA LEU A 234 8.20 17.30 6.65
C LEU A 234 8.83 17.11 5.28
N LEU A 235 9.09 18.18 4.53
CA LEU A 235 9.60 18.11 3.14
C LEU A 235 10.87 17.26 3.00
N ASN A 236 11.79 17.33 3.95
CA ASN A 236 13.06 16.59 3.93
C ASN A 236 13.00 15.26 4.71
N SER A 237 11.84 14.90 5.28
CA SER A 237 11.71 13.67 6.05
C SER A 237 11.50 12.46 5.14
N GLN A 238 12.22 11.37 5.37
CA GLN A 238 11.96 10.09 4.70
C GLN A 238 10.65 9.45 5.19
N ILE A 239 10.26 9.73 6.44
CA ILE A 239 9.07 9.16 7.10
C ILE A 239 8.33 10.30 7.80
N PRO A 240 7.51 11.09 7.07
CA PRO A 240 6.85 12.28 7.60
C PRO A 240 6.03 12.04 8.87
N MET A 241 5.19 11.02 8.92
CA MET A 241 4.34 10.72 10.07
C MET A 241 5.13 10.31 11.32
N LEU A 242 6.29 9.66 11.15
CA LEU A 242 7.21 9.36 12.26
C LEU A 242 7.85 10.64 12.80
N HIS A 243 8.15 11.59 11.91
CA HIS A 243 8.67 12.90 12.31
C HIS A 243 7.65 13.65 13.15
N LEU A 244 6.37 13.69 12.73
CA LEU A 244 5.28 14.25 13.52
C LEU A 244 5.16 13.56 14.87
N ALA A 245 5.18 12.23 14.93
CA ALA A 245 5.12 11.48 16.17
C ALA A 245 6.29 11.84 17.13
N ALA A 246 7.47 12.16 16.60
CA ALA A 246 8.63 12.54 17.38
C ALA A 246 8.48 13.89 18.08
N ILE A 247 7.70 14.83 17.52
CA ILE A 247 7.42 16.14 18.13
C ILE A 247 6.66 15.97 19.45
N PHE A 248 5.76 14.98 19.53
CA PHE A 248 4.99 14.68 20.76
C PHE A 248 5.79 13.95 21.83
N GLY A 249 7.02 13.56 21.52
CA GLY A 249 7.93 12.94 22.47
C GLY A 249 8.36 11.53 22.10
N LYS A 250 9.28 11.00 22.91
CA LYS A 250 9.95 9.72 22.66
C LYS A 250 8.98 8.53 22.66
N SER A 251 7.98 8.54 23.54
CA SER A 251 7.00 7.45 23.67
C SER A 251 6.11 7.36 22.43
N GLN A 252 5.62 8.48 21.92
CA GLN A 252 4.79 8.56 20.72
C GLN A 252 5.58 8.14 19.47
N LYS A 253 6.83 8.59 19.35
CA LYS A 253 7.75 8.14 18.31
C LYS A 253 7.92 6.63 18.32
N GLN A 254 8.17 6.03 19.51
CA GLN A 254 8.34 4.58 19.63
C GLN A 254 7.06 3.81 19.29
N LEU A 255 5.91 4.27 19.77
CA LEU A 255 4.61 3.66 19.45
C LEU A 255 4.38 3.67 17.92
N TYR A 256 4.58 4.83 17.29
CA TYR A 256 4.40 4.93 15.83
C TYR A 256 5.42 4.11 15.05
N SER A 257 6.65 3.99 15.54
CA SER A 257 7.67 3.12 14.95
C SER A 257 7.25 1.66 14.91
N ILE A 258 6.59 1.17 15.98
CA ILE A 258 6.06 -0.20 16.01
C ILE A 258 4.95 -0.37 14.96
N ILE A 259 4.00 0.56 14.91
CA ILE A 259 2.90 0.54 13.95
C ILE A 259 3.43 0.52 12.51
N LEU A 260 4.37 1.40 12.22
CA LEU A 260 4.99 1.50 10.90
C LEU A 260 5.79 0.23 10.54
N PHE A 261 6.54 -0.32 11.49
CA PHE A 261 7.25 -1.59 11.29
C PHE A 261 6.30 -2.74 10.96
N MET A 262 5.17 -2.81 11.65
CA MET A 262 4.13 -3.80 11.36
C MET A 262 3.56 -3.61 9.93
N SER A 263 3.32 -2.38 9.50
CA SER A 263 2.89 -2.07 8.13
C SER A 263 3.91 -2.51 7.09
N ILE A 264 5.19 -2.19 7.31
CA ILE A 264 6.28 -2.61 6.43
C ILE A 264 6.34 -4.14 6.33
N CYS A 265 6.26 -4.85 7.48
CA CYS A 265 6.27 -6.31 7.51
C CYS A 265 5.11 -6.93 6.74
N THR A 266 3.88 -6.47 6.96
CA THR A 266 2.70 -7.03 6.29
C THR A 266 2.76 -6.83 4.78
N THR A 267 3.21 -5.66 4.33
CA THR A 267 3.38 -5.36 2.91
C THR A 267 4.49 -6.19 2.28
N ALA A 268 5.67 -6.30 2.92
CA ALA A 268 6.78 -7.12 2.44
C ALA A 268 6.37 -8.59 2.28
N VAL A 269 5.75 -9.16 3.33
CA VAL A 269 5.31 -10.56 3.31
C VAL A 269 4.23 -10.80 2.25
N SER A 270 3.27 -9.87 2.08
CA SER A 270 2.22 -9.98 1.07
C SER A 270 2.79 -9.96 -0.35
N GLN A 271 3.73 -9.07 -0.63
CA GLN A 271 4.41 -8.99 -1.93
C GLN A 271 5.29 -10.19 -2.20
N GLY A 272 6.08 -10.63 -1.20
CA GLY A 272 6.88 -11.84 -1.30
C GLY A 272 6.04 -13.08 -1.54
N PHE A 273 4.87 -13.18 -0.89
CA PHE A 273 3.93 -14.27 -1.10
C PHE A 273 3.36 -14.28 -2.52
N GLY A 274 2.98 -13.11 -3.06
CA GLY A 274 2.53 -12.97 -4.44
C GLY A 274 3.58 -13.45 -5.45
N LEU A 275 4.86 -13.17 -5.21
CA LEU A 275 5.97 -13.69 -6.02
C LEU A 275 6.10 -15.22 -5.92
N MET A 276 5.94 -15.79 -4.73
CA MET A 276 6.02 -17.25 -4.53
C MET A 276 4.88 -18.00 -5.23
N GLU A 277 3.68 -17.44 -5.26
CA GLU A 277 2.54 -18.02 -5.99
C GLU A 277 2.81 -18.06 -7.49
N TYR A 278 3.44 -17.03 -8.05
CA TYR A 278 3.83 -17.03 -9.46
C TYR A 278 4.79 -18.17 -9.81
N PHE A 279 5.82 -18.37 -8.98
CA PHE A 279 6.80 -19.43 -9.21
C PHE A 279 6.32 -20.82 -8.75
N ASN A 280 5.04 -20.91 -8.35
CA ASN A 280 4.37 -22.17 -8.00
C ASN A 280 5.12 -22.97 -6.91
N CYS A 281 5.62 -22.25 -5.89
CA CYS A 281 6.39 -22.83 -4.78
C CYS A 281 5.49 -23.64 -3.84
N LYS A 282 5.13 -24.87 -4.21
CA LYS A 282 4.17 -25.73 -3.47
C LYS A 282 4.81 -26.50 -2.31
N THR A 283 6.06 -26.92 -2.42
CA THR A 283 6.72 -27.70 -1.38
C THR A 283 7.50 -26.83 -0.40
N THR A 284 7.66 -27.28 0.85
CA THR A 284 8.45 -26.57 1.86
C THR A 284 9.88 -26.31 1.37
N LYS A 285 10.49 -27.31 0.71
CA LYS A 285 11.86 -27.18 0.18
C LYS A 285 11.96 -26.08 -0.88
N THR A 286 11.03 -26.04 -1.85
CA THR A 286 11.02 -24.99 -2.87
C THR A 286 10.75 -23.62 -2.28
N ARG A 287 9.91 -23.52 -1.24
CA ARG A 287 9.64 -22.27 -0.52
C ARG A 287 10.88 -21.74 0.19
N VAL A 288 11.59 -22.58 0.94
CA VAL A 288 12.83 -22.19 1.64
C VAL A 288 13.89 -21.69 0.68
N ILE A 289 14.14 -22.42 -0.41
CA ILE A 289 15.13 -22.02 -1.42
C ILE A 289 14.73 -20.70 -2.08
N PHE A 290 13.46 -20.60 -2.52
CA PHE A 290 12.99 -19.42 -3.22
C PHE A 290 12.93 -18.18 -2.31
N SER A 291 12.49 -18.31 -1.05
CA SER A 291 12.49 -17.21 -0.08
C SER A 291 13.91 -16.71 0.21
N ALA A 292 14.88 -17.63 0.33
CA ALA A 292 16.29 -17.25 0.51
C ALA A 292 16.82 -16.46 -0.71
N LEU A 293 16.57 -16.98 -1.92
CA LEU A 293 16.98 -16.31 -3.17
C LEU A 293 16.29 -14.94 -3.33
N LEU A 294 15.00 -14.85 -3.02
CA LEU A 294 14.23 -13.62 -3.10
C LEU A 294 14.75 -12.55 -2.13
N CYS A 295 15.01 -12.93 -0.88
CA CYS A 295 15.59 -12.04 0.11
C CYS A 295 17.01 -11.60 -0.31
N ALA A 296 17.85 -12.51 -0.76
CA ALA A 296 19.20 -12.21 -1.23
C ALA A 296 19.19 -11.25 -2.44
N ALA A 297 18.27 -11.47 -3.39
CA ALA A 297 18.10 -10.60 -4.55
C ALA A 297 17.59 -9.19 -4.18
N ALA A 298 16.82 -9.05 -3.11
CA ALA A 298 16.31 -7.77 -2.63
C ALA A 298 17.37 -6.92 -1.92
N LEU A 299 18.39 -7.53 -1.27
CA LEU A 299 19.38 -6.81 -0.45
C LEU A 299 20.13 -5.69 -1.21
N PRO A 300 20.68 -5.89 -2.41
CA PRO A 300 21.41 -4.83 -3.11
C PRO A 300 20.54 -3.58 -3.37
N PHE A 301 19.29 -3.78 -3.74
CA PHE A 301 18.34 -2.69 -4.04
C PHE A 301 17.88 -1.96 -2.78
N SER A 302 17.82 -2.65 -1.65
CA SER A 302 17.39 -2.09 -0.36
C SER A 302 18.40 -1.13 0.26
N LEU A 303 19.63 -1.04 -0.28
CA LEU A 303 20.64 -0.04 0.12
C LEU A 303 20.34 1.35 -0.45
N ILE A 304 19.45 1.46 -1.43
CA ILE A 304 18.98 2.73 -1.96
C ILE A 304 18.05 3.40 -0.93
N LYS A 305 18.12 4.73 -0.80
CA LYS A 305 17.25 5.47 0.11
C LYS A 305 15.78 5.19 -0.16
N PHE A 306 15.02 4.88 0.90
CA PHE A 306 13.59 4.56 0.84
C PHE A 306 12.78 5.61 0.08
N SER A 307 12.95 6.90 0.41
CA SER A 307 12.25 8.00 -0.28
C SER A 307 12.53 8.08 -1.78
N SER A 308 13.78 7.81 -2.19
CA SER A 308 14.16 7.82 -3.62
C SER A 308 13.59 6.63 -4.39
N LEU A 309 13.45 5.47 -3.73
CA LEU A 309 12.80 4.30 -4.30
C LEU A 309 11.30 4.57 -4.53
N GLU A 310 10.62 5.07 -3.49
CA GLU A 310 9.21 5.38 -3.58
C GLU A 310 8.92 6.40 -4.70
N GLU A 311 9.66 7.50 -4.75
CA GLU A 311 9.47 8.55 -5.75
C GLU A 311 9.57 8.02 -7.19
N LYS A 312 10.60 7.21 -7.48
CA LYS A 312 10.80 6.62 -8.81
C LYS A 312 9.75 5.56 -9.15
N LEU A 313 9.44 4.69 -8.19
CA LEU A 313 8.49 3.60 -8.39
C LEU A 313 7.06 4.11 -8.55
N TYR A 314 6.66 5.13 -7.77
CA TYR A 314 5.34 5.73 -7.88
C TYR A 314 5.10 6.35 -9.25
N GLY A 315 6.06 7.09 -9.80
CA GLY A 315 5.94 7.67 -11.13
C GLY A 315 5.73 6.62 -12.20
N PHE A 316 6.59 5.59 -12.22
CA PHE A 316 6.54 4.53 -13.23
C PHE A 316 5.30 3.63 -13.07
N PHE A 317 5.10 3.06 -11.88
CA PHE A 317 3.98 2.15 -11.65
C PHE A 317 2.63 2.83 -11.54
N GLY A 318 2.59 4.14 -11.26
CA GLY A 318 1.38 4.93 -11.38
C GLY A 318 0.84 4.96 -12.80
N LEU A 319 1.71 5.13 -13.80
CA LEU A 319 1.33 5.09 -15.22
C LEU A 319 0.92 3.67 -15.67
N VAL A 320 1.66 2.65 -15.23
CA VAL A 320 1.31 1.24 -15.50
C VAL A 320 -0.04 0.89 -14.86
N GLY A 321 -0.24 1.30 -13.62
CA GLY A 321 -1.50 1.13 -12.91
C GLY A 321 -2.66 1.86 -13.57
N LEU A 322 -2.42 3.05 -14.14
CA LEU A 322 -3.43 3.79 -14.89
C LEU A 322 -3.89 3.01 -16.12
N LEU A 323 -2.95 2.46 -16.91
CA LEU A 323 -3.29 1.61 -18.03
C LEU A 323 -4.09 0.37 -17.58
N TRP A 324 -3.67 -0.26 -16.51
CA TRP A 324 -4.35 -1.39 -15.90
C TRP A 324 -5.77 -1.05 -15.45
N MET A 325 -5.93 0.06 -14.76
CA MET A 325 -7.23 0.55 -14.28
C MET A 325 -8.18 0.84 -15.46
N ILE A 326 -7.69 1.48 -16.53
CA ILE A 326 -8.46 1.72 -17.75
C ILE A 326 -8.94 0.39 -18.35
N LEU A 327 -8.07 -0.62 -18.45
CA LEU A 327 -8.45 -1.93 -18.99
C LEU A 327 -9.54 -2.61 -18.15
N ILE A 328 -9.47 -2.53 -16.82
CA ILE A 328 -10.50 -3.06 -15.92
C ILE A 328 -11.85 -2.39 -16.17
N PHE A 329 -11.88 -1.05 -16.25
CA PHE A 329 -13.13 -0.32 -16.49
C PHE A 329 -13.70 -0.54 -17.89
N VAL A 330 -12.85 -0.59 -18.90
CA VAL A 330 -13.27 -0.88 -20.29
C VAL A 330 -13.86 -2.30 -20.40
N ASP A 331 -13.22 -3.30 -19.78
CA ASP A 331 -13.74 -4.67 -19.79
C ASP A 331 -15.08 -4.75 -19.03
N PHE A 332 -15.18 -4.05 -17.91
CA PHE A 332 -16.42 -3.96 -17.14
C PHE A 332 -17.57 -3.35 -17.96
N TYR A 333 -17.31 -2.24 -18.67
CA TYR A 333 -18.33 -1.57 -19.50
C TYR A 333 -18.76 -2.40 -20.72
N ARG A 334 -17.83 -3.13 -21.36
CA ARG A 334 -18.11 -3.90 -22.57
C ARG A 334 -18.88 -5.20 -22.33
N LYS A 335 -18.78 -5.78 -21.16
CA LYS A 335 -19.31 -7.10 -20.86
C LYS A 335 -20.26 -7.11 -19.63
N GLY A 336 -20.50 -5.96 -19.02
CA GLY A 336 -21.55 -5.74 -18.02
C GLY A 336 -22.80 -5.30 -18.68
#